data_98ade141c92214379d53944520201033
#
_entry.id   98ade141c92214379d53944520201033
#
_cell.length_a   1.000
_cell.length_b   1.000
_cell.length_c   1.000
_cell.angle_alpha   90.00
_cell.angle_beta   90.00
_cell.angle_gamma   90.00
#
_symmetry.space_group_name_H-M   'P 1'
#
loop_
_entity.id
_entity.type
_entity.pdbx_description
1 polymer ?
#
loop_
_entity_poly.entity_id
_entity_poly.type
_entity_poly.pdbx_seq_one_letter_code
_entity_poly.pdbx_strand_id
1 'polypeptide(L)'
;MDAMQKIYLKRRFINGLTMVLSGLATAIGLFFLTWILWVTVSKGFNAFGLHLFTQMTPPPGEVTGGLLNALAGSFMMCLLAVLMAAPVGIAAGTYLAEYVNHHWIGETIRFVNDILLSAPSIVLGLFVYTLVVQPLGGFSGWAGAIALGFI
;
A
#
# COMPACT_ATOMS: atom_id res chain seq x y z
N MET A 1 5.82 -27.68 -46.61
CA MET A 1 5.54 -26.69 -45.50
C MET A 1 6.87 -26.46 -44.78
N ASP A 2 7.45 -25.30 -45.02
CA ASP A 2 8.77 -24.94 -44.51
C ASP A 2 8.80 -24.85 -43.00
N ALA A 3 9.93 -25.21 -42.41
CA ALA A 3 10.13 -25.20 -40.94
C ALA A 3 9.74 -23.83 -40.33
N MET A 4 9.95 -22.75 -41.05
CA MET A 4 9.57 -21.39 -40.69
C MET A 4 8.04 -21.23 -40.56
N GLN A 5 7.25 -21.80 -41.44
CA GLN A 5 5.79 -21.74 -41.36
C GLN A 5 5.24 -22.49 -40.14
N LYS A 6 5.80 -23.62 -39.79
CA LYS A 6 5.40 -24.36 -38.59
C LYS A 6 5.69 -23.57 -37.30
N ILE A 7 6.85 -22.91 -37.23
CA ILE A 7 7.21 -22.05 -36.09
C ILE A 7 6.27 -20.85 -35.98
N TYR A 8 5.94 -20.21 -37.10
CA TYR A 8 5.03 -19.09 -37.15
C TYR A 8 3.62 -19.46 -36.65
N LEU A 9 3.07 -20.57 -37.15
CA LEU A 9 1.75 -21.06 -36.75
C LEU A 9 1.70 -21.43 -35.27
N LYS A 10 2.75 -22.09 -34.75
CA LYS A 10 2.87 -22.42 -33.33
C LYS A 10 2.89 -21.15 -32.46
N ARG A 11 3.70 -20.15 -32.84
CA ARG A 11 3.79 -18.88 -32.11
C ARG A 11 2.46 -18.12 -32.13
N ARG A 12 1.78 -18.10 -33.26
CA ARG A 12 0.46 -17.46 -33.43
C ARG A 12 -0.58 -18.14 -32.53
N PHE A 13 -0.59 -19.47 -32.50
CA PHE A 13 -1.50 -20.25 -31.65
C PHE A 13 -1.23 -20.00 -30.16
N ILE A 14 0.04 -20.06 -29.73
CA ILE A 14 0.43 -19.78 -28.32
C ILE A 14 0.05 -18.35 -27.95
N ASN A 15 0.32 -17.37 -28.81
CA ASN A 15 -0.05 -15.97 -28.56
C ASN A 15 -1.57 -15.81 -28.42
N GLY A 16 -2.36 -16.44 -29.30
CA GLY A 16 -3.82 -16.43 -29.20
C GLY A 16 -4.31 -17.05 -27.87
N LEU A 17 -3.76 -18.19 -27.51
CA LEU A 17 -4.09 -18.85 -26.23
C LEU A 17 -3.73 -17.97 -25.02
N THR A 18 -2.54 -17.37 -25.04
CA THR A 18 -2.10 -16.47 -23.96
C THR A 18 -3.02 -15.25 -23.86
N MET A 19 -3.42 -14.65 -24.98
CA MET A 19 -4.37 -13.52 -24.97
C MET A 19 -5.71 -13.91 -24.37
N VAL A 20 -6.26 -15.06 -24.74
CA VAL A 20 -7.53 -15.56 -24.19
C VAL A 20 -7.40 -15.82 -22.69
N LEU A 21 -6.35 -16.51 -22.25
CA LEU A 21 -6.12 -16.79 -20.84
C LEU A 21 -5.91 -15.50 -20.01
N SER A 22 -5.16 -14.55 -20.54
CA SER A 22 -4.98 -13.24 -19.89
C SER A 22 -6.30 -12.47 -19.81
N GLY A 23 -7.09 -12.50 -20.88
CA GLY A 23 -8.42 -11.89 -20.90
C GLY A 23 -9.36 -12.51 -19.86
N LEU A 24 -9.38 -13.83 -19.77
CA LEU A 24 -10.17 -14.55 -18.77
C LEU A 24 -9.70 -14.23 -17.33
N ALA A 25 -8.39 -14.25 -17.09
CA ALA A 25 -7.84 -13.89 -15.77
C ALA A 25 -8.21 -12.46 -15.37
N THR A 26 -8.13 -11.52 -16.31
CA THR A 26 -8.54 -10.13 -16.10
C THR A 26 -10.03 -10.02 -15.81
N ALA A 27 -10.87 -10.72 -16.58
CA ALA A 27 -12.32 -10.71 -16.37
C ALA A 27 -12.70 -11.28 -15.00
N ILE A 28 -12.05 -12.36 -14.57
CA ILE A 28 -12.25 -12.95 -13.24
C ILE A 28 -11.83 -11.95 -12.15
N GLY A 29 -10.66 -11.33 -12.29
CA GLY A 29 -10.18 -10.33 -11.32
C GLY A 29 -11.14 -9.14 -11.20
N LEU A 30 -11.59 -8.59 -12.33
CA LEU A 30 -12.56 -7.49 -12.36
C LEU A 30 -13.93 -7.89 -11.79
N PHE A 31 -14.37 -9.11 -12.04
CA PHE A 31 -15.62 -9.62 -11.48
C PHE A 31 -15.56 -9.64 -9.95
N PHE A 32 -14.53 -10.25 -9.36
CA PHE A 32 -14.39 -10.28 -7.90
C PHE A 32 -14.18 -8.88 -7.30
N LEU A 33 -13.42 -8.03 -7.95
CA LEU A 33 -13.24 -6.64 -7.51
C LEU A 33 -14.59 -5.90 -7.47
N THR A 34 -15.35 -5.98 -8.57
CA THR A 34 -16.67 -5.33 -8.65
C THR A 34 -17.65 -5.91 -7.63
N TRP A 35 -17.61 -7.23 -7.44
CA TRP A 35 -18.43 -7.91 -6.43
C TRP A 35 -18.14 -7.43 -5.01
N ILE A 36 -16.85 -7.37 -4.64
CA ILE A 36 -16.42 -6.89 -3.33
C ILE A 36 -16.83 -5.43 -3.12
N LEU A 37 -16.60 -4.58 -4.11
CA LEU A 37 -17.00 -3.17 -4.06
C LEU A 37 -18.52 -3.03 -3.91
N TRP A 38 -19.29 -3.79 -4.67
CA TRP A 38 -20.74 -3.79 -4.59
C TRP A 38 -21.23 -4.18 -3.19
N VAL A 39 -20.72 -5.26 -2.64
CA VAL A 39 -21.09 -5.72 -1.29
C VAL A 39 -20.69 -4.70 -0.23
N THR A 40 -19.50 -4.12 -0.35
CA THR A 40 -19.00 -3.10 0.59
C THR A 40 -19.87 -1.85 0.54
N VAL A 41 -20.16 -1.33 -0.64
CA VAL A 41 -20.99 -0.13 -0.81
C VAL A 41 -22.42 -0.40 -0.36
N SER A 42 -23.04 -1.51 -0.78
CA SER A 42 -24.43 -1.82 -0.46
C SER A 42 -24.66 -2.02 1.05
N LYS A 43 -23.71 -2.63 1.74
CA LYS A 43 -23.77 -2.80 3.21
C LYS A 43 -23.36 -1.54 3.96
N GLY A 44 -22.38 -0.79 3.45
CA GLY A 44 -21.88 0.43 4.08
C GLY A 44 -22.83 1.62 3.91
N PHE A 45 -23.63 1.65 2.84
CA PHE A 45 -24.48 2.79 2.53
C PHE A 45 -25.52 3.09 3.61
N ASN A 46 -26.10 2.06 4.20
CA ASN A 46 -27.09 2.19 5.28
C ASN A 46 -26.47 2.66 6.61
N ALA A 47 -25.17 2.44 6.80
CA ALA A 47 -24.44 2.90 7.98
C ALA A 47 -23.85 4.31 7.79
N PHE A 48 -23.91 4.87 6.58
CA PHE A 48 -23.33 6.16 6.27
C PHE A 48 -24.22 7.28 6.80
N GLY A 49 -23.74 7.99 7.81
CA GLY A 49 -24.46 9.11 8.43
C GLY A 49 -23.51 10.08 9.13
N LEU A 50 -24.04 11.23 9.49
CA LEU A 50 -23.27 12.28 10.16
C LEU A 50 -22.67 11.81 11.50
N HIS A 51 -23.33 10.85 12.14
CA HIS A 51 -22.89 10.23 13.38
C HIS A 51 -21.52 9.53 13.26
N LEU A 52 -21.17 9.00 12.06
CA LEU A 52 -19.86 8.40 11.80
C LEU A 52 -18.70 9.37 12.06
N PHE A 53 -18.90 10.64 11.78
CA PHE A 53 -17.88 11.67 11.88
C PHE A 53 -17.92 12.44 13.21
N THR A 54 -19.01 12.31 13.98
CA THR A 54 -19.23 13.07 15.21
C THR A 54 -19.18 12.23 16.47
N GLN A 55 -19.36 10.92 16.36
CA GLN A 55 -19.37 9.99 17.49
C GLN A 55 -18.09 9.16 17.56
N MET A 56 -17.68 8.81 18.76
CA MET A 56 -16.54 7.93 18.99
C MET A 56 -16.91 6.47 18.68
N THR A 57 -15.90 5.64 18.47
CA THR A 57 -16.10 4.21 18.30
C THR A 57 -16.65 3.61 19.58
N PRO A 58 -17.76 2.87 19.52
CA PRO A 58 -18.37 2.30 20.71
C PRO A 58 -17.53 1.16 21.28
N PRO A 59 -17.62 0.90 22.59
CA PRO A 59 -17.00 -0.27 23.19
C PRO A 59 -17.61 -1.58 22.64
N PRO A 60 -16.91 -2.71 22.77
CA PRO A 60 -17.43 -4.00 22.32
C PRO A 60 -18.80 -4.33 22.92
N GLY A 61 -19.78 -4.61 22.08
CA GLY A 61 -21.15 -4.93 22.48
C GLY A 61 -22.17 -3.81 22.28
N GLU A 62 -21.76 -2.58 22.06
CA GLU A 62 -22.66 -1.50 21.65
C GLU A 62 -22.75 -1.38 20.12
N VAL A 63 -23.96 -1.07 19.63
CA VAL A 63 -24.27 -1.06 18.20
C VAL A 63 -24.25 0.37 17.62
N THR A 64 -24.30 1.38 18.51
CA THR A 64 -24.40 2.80 18.14
C THR A 64 -23.11 3.53 18.42
N GLY A 65 -22.48 4.05 17.39
CA GLY A 65 -21.26 4.85 17.53
C GLY A 65 -20.72 5.32 16.17
N GLY A 66 -19.57 5.96 16.18
CA GLY A 66 -18.92 6.51 15.00
C GLY A 66 -17.45 6.09 14.87
N LEU A 67 -16.75 6.81 14.04
CA LEU A 67 -15.34 6.57 13.71
C LEU A 67 -14.46 7.80 14.00
N LEU A 68 -14.98 8.80 14.75
CA LEU A 68 -14.28 10.05 14.97
C LEU A 68 -12.85 9.86 15.49
N ASN A 69 -12.68 9.03 16.52
CA ASN A 69 -11.36 8.75 17.10
C ASN A 69 -10.42 8.03 16.13
N ALA A 70 -10.95 7.09 15.32
CA ALA A 70 -10.15 6.40 14.32
C ALA A 70 -9.73 7.34 13.18
N LEU A 71 -10.64 8.18 12.69
CA LEU A 71 -10.36 9.17 11.65
C LEU A 71 -9.37 10.23 12.14
N ALA A 72 -9.60 10.81 13.31
CA ALA A 72 -8.72 11.81 13.90
C ALA A 72 -7.32 11.22 14.19
N GLY A 73 -7.26 10.02 14.76
CA GLY A 73 -6.01 9.34 15.03
C GLY A 73 -5.22 9.03 13.76
N SER A 74 -5.88 8.48 12.74
CA SER A 74 -5.24 8.21 11.45
C SER A 74 -4.76 9.50 10.78
N PHE A 75 -5.56 10.56 10.79
CA PHE A 75 -5.16 11.86 10.24
C PHE A 75 -3.94 12.43 10.96
N MET A 76 -3.92 12.41 12.28
CA MET A 76 -2.78 12.88 13.06
C MET A 76 -1.51 12.07 12.79
N MET A 77 -1.62 10.73 12.76
CA MET A 77 -0.48 9.86 12.46
C MET A 77 0.05 10.09 11.04
N CYS A 78 -0.83 10.20 10.04
CA CYS A 78 -0.43 10.49 8.66
C CYS A 78 0.23 11.88 8.55
N LEU A 79 -0.34 12.89 9.18
CA LEU A 79 0.21 14.23 9.18
C LEU A 79 1.63 14.26 9.78
N LEU A 80 1.81 13.64 10.93
CA LEU A 80 3.12 13.54 11.58
C LEU A 80 4.11 12.75 10.72
N ALA A 81 3.69 11.63 10.14
CA ALA A 81 4.52 10.84 9.24
C ALA A 81 5.02 11.68 8.04
N VAL A 82 4.10 12.40 7.38
CA VAL A 82 4.45 13.27 6.24
C VAL A 82 5.37 14.41 6.67
N LEU A 83 5.09 15.09 7.78
CA LEU A 83 5.94 16.17 8.28
C LEU A 83 7.37 15.72 8.61
N MET A 84 7.55 14.49 9.06
CA MET A 84 8.85 13.91 9.37
C MET A 84 9.56 13.36 8.12
N ALA A 85 8.84 12.61 7.29
CA ALA A 85 9.42 11.88 6.17
C ALA A 85 9.60 12.74 4.91
N ALA A 86 8.66 13.65 4.59
CA ALA A 86 8.72 14.41 3.34
C ALA A 86 9.96 15.30 3.23
N PRO A 87 10.40 16.07 4.26
CA PRO A 87 11.62 16.85 4.14
C PRO A 87 12.86 15.99 3.86
N VAL A 88 12.97 14.86 4.55
CA VAL A 88 14.09 13.92 4.38
C VAL A 88 14.04 13.27 3.01
N GLY A 89 12.86 12.79 2.59
CA GLY A 89 12.65 12.14 1.30
C GLY A 89 12.93 13.09 0.13
N ILE A 90 12.45 14.33 0.20
CA ILE A 90 12.72 15.34 -0.83
C ILE A 90 14.21 15.65 -0.91
N ALA A 91 14.87 15.88 0.22
CA ALA A 91 16.30 16.18 0.24
C ALA A 91 17.14 15.01 -0.31
N ALA A 92 16.83 13.78 0.13
CA ALA A 92 17.51 12.58 -0.35
C ALA A 92 17.24 12.33 -1.84
N GLY A 93 16.00 12.48 -2.30
CA GLY A 93 15.63 12.31 -3.71
C GLY A 93 16.30 13.34 -4.62
N THR A 94 16.32 14.60 -4.21
CA THR A 94 17.01 15.68 -4.95
C THR A 94 18.52 15.41 -5.00
N TYR A 95 19.12 15.03 -3.89
CA TYR A 95 20.54 14.69 -3.85
C TYR A 95 20.90 13.55 -4.79
N LEU A 96 20.10 12.48 -4.77
CA LEU A 96 20.30 11.32 -5.66
C LEU A 96 20.11 11.67 -7.14
N ALA A 97 19.18 12.57 -7.45
CA ALA A 97 18.90 12.96 -8.83
C ALA A 97 19.96 13.89 -9.40
N GLU A 98 20.45 14.84 -8.61
CA GLU A 98 21.34 15.89 -9.11
C GLU A 98 22.82 15.56 -8.95
N TYR A 99 23.21 14.97 -7.81
CA TYR A 99 24.63 14.82 -7.46
C TYR A 99 25.20 13.42 -7.69
N VAL A 100 24.37 12.37 -7.69
CA VAL A 100 24.86 10.98 -7.68
C VAL A 100 24.29 10.15 -8.83
N ASN A 101 23.78 10.81 -9.88
CA ASN A 101 23.02 10.17 -10.95
C ASN A 101 23.82 9.12 -11.76
N HIS A 102 25.14 9.17 -11.80
CA HIS A 102 25.99 8.21 -12.52
C HIS A 102 27.11 7.61 -11.65
N HIS A 103 26.93 7.63 -10.33
CA HIS A 103 27.91 7.10 -9.40
C HIS A 103 27.41 5.76 -8.83
N TRP A 104 28.33 4.80 -8.63
CA TRP A 104 28.02 3.50 -8.04
C TRP A 104 27.26 3.61 -6.68
N ILE A 105 27.54 4.67 -5.91
CA ILE A 105 26.84 4.97 -4.65
C ILE A 105 25.34 5.24 -4.91
N GLY A 106 25.00 5.99 -5.96
CA GLY A 106 23.62 6.29 -6.32
C GLY A 106 22.87 5.03 -6.76
N GLU A 107 23.50 4.16 -7.51
CA GLU A 107 22.92 2.87 -7.92
C GLU A 107 22.68 1.97 -6.70
N THR A 108 23.63 1.91 -5.76
CA THR A 108 23.49 1.14 -4.54
C THR A 108 22.35 1.65 -3.66
N ILE A 109 22.23 2.98 -3.48
CA ILE A 109 21.15 3.57 -2.67
C ILE A 109 19.77 3.31 -3.34
N ARG A 110 19.67 3.47 -4.67
CA ARG A 110 18.44 3.15 -5.41
C ARG A 110 18.07 1.68 -5.26
N PHE A 111 19.04 0.78 -5.41
CA PHE A 111 18.82 -0.65 -5.23
C PHE A 111 18.34 -1.00 -3.82
N VAL A 112 18.94 -0.43 -2.78
CA VAL A 112 18.48 -0.61 -1.39
C VAL A 112 17.07 -0.05 -1.19
N ASN A 113 16.80 1.12 -1.77
CA ASN A 113 15.47 1.73 -1.69
C ASN A 113 14.39 0.86 -2.39
N ASP A 114 14.71 0.31 -3.56
CA ASP A 114 13.80 -0.60 -4.28
C ASP A 114 13.51 -1.88 -3.47
N ILE A 115 14.51 -2.41 -2.76
CA ILE A 115 14.33 -3.54 -1.85
C ILE A 115 13.43 -3.15 -0.69
N LEU A 116 13.63 -1.99 -0.07
CA LEU A 116 12.81 -1.51 1.04
C LEU A 116 11.37 -1.25 0.62
N LEU A 117 11.15 -0.68 -0.58
CA LEU A 117 9.82 -0.49 -1.16
C LEU A 117 9.12 -1.81 -1.48
N SER A 118 9.88 -2.86 -1.82
CA SER A 118 9.34 -4.20 -2.07
C SER A 118 9.09 -4.99 -0.79
N ALA A 119 9.63 -4.55 0.35
CA ALA A 119 9.42 -5.21 1.63
C ALA A 119 7.94 -5.12 2.04
N PRO A 120 7.33 -6.23 2.49
CA PRO A 120 5.97 -6.19 2.99
C PRO A 120 5.85 -5.18 4.15
N SER A 121 4.84 -4.32 4.11
CA SER A 121 4.58 -3.30 5.15
C SER A 121 4.52 -3.88 6.58
N ILE A 122 4.15 -5.16 6.69
CA ILE A 122 4.17 -5.92 7.94
C ILE A 122 5.58 -6.00 8.53
N VAL A 123 6.60 -6.19 7.70
CA VAL A 123 8.00 -6.27 8.16
C VAL A 123 8.46 -4.93 8.71
N LEU A 124 8.14 -3.83 8.02
CA LEU A 124 8.44 -2.47 8.50
C LEU A 124 7.69 -2.16 9.80
N GLY A 125 6.41 -2.55 9.89
CA GLY A 125 5.63 -2.41 11.12
C GLY A 125 6.23 -3.19 12.29
N LEU A 126 6.67 -4.43 12.06
CA LEU A 126 7.32 -5.26 13.07
C LEU A 126 8.69 -4.69 13.50
N PHE A 127 9.45 -4.16 12.55
CA PHE A 127 10.72 -3.49 12.82
C PHE A 127 10.52 -2.28 13.76
N VAL A 128 9.56 -1.41 13.44
CA VAL A 128 9.25 -0.25 14.31
C VAL A 128 8.67 -0.71 15.65
N TYR A 129 7.87 -1.77 15.68
CA TYR A 129 7.41 -2.36 16.92
C TYR A 129 8.57 -2.73 17.85
N THR A 130 9.57 -3.43 17.31
CA THR A 130 10.73 -3.88 18.10
C THR A 130 11.60 -2.71 18.59
N LEU A 131 11.78 -1.69 17.75
CA LEU A 131 12.67 -0.56 18.09
C LEU A 131 12.01 0.54 18.90
N VAL A 132 10.70 0.72 18.77
CA VAL A 132 9.99 1.86 19.38
C VAL A 132 8.99 1.40 20.42
N VAL A 133 8.07 0.49 20.06
CA VAL A 133 6.98 0.09 20.96
C VAL A 133 7.49 -0.73 22.14
N GLN A 134 8.35 -1.70 21.86
CA GLN A 134 8.87 -2.60 22.88
C GLN A 134 9.71 -1.88 23.96
N PRO A 135 10.66 -0.98 23.62
CA PRO A 135 11.41 -0.23 24.62
C PRO A 135 10.58 0.80 25.38
N LEU A 136 9.55 1.38 24.76
CA LEU A 136 8.66 2.36 25.41
C LEU A 136 7.58 1.73 26.27
N GLY A 137 7.44 0.39 26.22
CA GLY A 137 6.48 -0.35 27.05
C GLY A 137 5.02 -0.18 26.63
N GLY A 138 4.72 0.39 25.45
CA GLY A 138 3.33 0.56 25.01
C GLY A 138 3.17 1.11 23.59
N PHE A 139 1.99 0.89 23.05
CA PHE A 139 1.60 1.45 21.75
C PHE A 139 1.36 2.95 21.86
N SER A 140 1.83 3.70 20.88
CA SER A 140 1.65 5.15 20.81
C SER A 140 1.40 5.61 19.38
N GLY A 141 0.71 6.74 19.22
CA GLY A 141 0.54 7.38 17.91
C GLY A 141 1.87 7.76 17.25
N TRP A 142 2.90 8.03 18.04
CA TRP A 142 4.27 8.27 17.56
C TRP A 142 4.87 7.05 16.87
N ALA A 143 4.71 5.86 17.47
CA ALA A 143 5.18 4.63 16.85
C ALA A 143 4.49 4.38 15.51
N GLY A 144 3.18 4.65 15.43
CA GLY A 144 2.43 4.58 14.16
C GLY A 144 2.92 5.60 13.13
N ALA A 145 3.16 6.85 13.55
CA ALA A 145 3.68 7.90 12.67
C ALA A 145 5.09 7.57 12.14
N ILE A 146 5.97 7.03 12.99
CA ILE A 146 7.31 6.58 12.59
C ILE A 146 7.20 5.43 11.59
N ALA A 147 6.36 4.43 11.85
CA ALA A 147 6.16 3.31 10.93
C ALA A 147 5.68 3.77 9.54
N LEU A 148 4.71 4.69 9.51
CA LEU A 148 4.22 5.29 8.26
C LEU A 148 5.28 6.16 7.58
N GLY A 149 6.13 6.82 8.36
CA GLY A 149 7.20 7.67 7.83
C GLY A 149 8.35 6.88 7.18
N PHE A 150 8.51 5.61 7.51
CA PHE A 150 9.49 4.72 6.87
C PHE A 150 9.01 4.18 5.51
N ILE A 151 7.71 4.22 5.23
CA ILE A 151 7.10 3.80 3.96
C ILE A 151 7.11 4.96 2.96
#